data_53b2dc87b97c5add2a32216581ad7425
#
_entry.id   53b2dc87b97c5add2a32216581ad7425
#
_cell.length_a   1.000
_cell.length_b   1.000
_cell.length_c   1.000
_cell.angle_alpha   90.00
_cell.angle_beta   90.00
_cell.angle_gamma   90.00
#
_symmetry.space_group_name_H-M   'P 1'
#
loop_
_entity.id
_entity.type
_entity.pdbx_description
1 polymer ?
#
loop_
_entity_poly.entity_id
_entity_poly.type
_entity_poly.pdbx_seq_one_letter_code
_entity_poly.pdbx_strand_id
1 'polypeptide(L)'
;MRVCTIDTSGPATSVGFADPHGLGPVVTVDGARRHAEVIDEVFARALSAASGEAPQAVCVGVGPGPYSGLRVGVAFGVGLARAWLVPVVGMCSLDAIAWEIAEVSVPGGSKGDDRDAGRDGNSDPDREFVVTADAKRQEIYWARYDQQGNRVEGPQVTRRDDANFTVPTIDGMKPDPARMAYRAALLLAAGDGPVPVPREWGPHGSDGSAVGVPAGALLAPRPLYLRAPDITLSPRLSPGGSS
;
A
#
# COMPACT_ATOMS: atom_id res chain seq x y z
N MET A 1 19.38 1.28 8.14
CA MET A 1 19.25 1.15 6.66
C MET A 1 18.21 2.14 6.20
N ARG A 2 18.53 3.07 5.30
CA ARG A 2 17.58 4.03 4.74
C ARG A 2 16.78 3.41 3.60
N VAL A 3 15.46 3.51 3.67
CA VAL A 3 14.53 2.97 2.69
C VAL A 3 13.80 4.11 1.98
N CYS A 4 13.62 3.97 0.67
CA CYS A 4 12.72 4.80 -0.14
C CYS A 4 11.44 4.01 -0.43
N THR A 5 10.28 4.60 -0.18
CA THR A 5 8.99 4.01 -0.59
C THR A 5 8.36 4.80 -1.72
N ILE A 6 7.76 4.07 -2.66
CA ILE A 6 6.99 4.61 -3.78
C ILE A 6 5.60 3.98 -3.73
N ASP A 7 4.57 4.80 -3.64
CA ASP A 7 3.17 4.34 -3.69
C ASP A 7 2.38 5.06 -4.78
N THR A 8 1.70 4.27 -5.59
CA THR A 8 0.79 4.69 -6.67
C THR A 8 -0.51 3.88 -6.64
N SER A 9 -0.82 3.28 -5.49
CA SER A 9 -2.03 2.46 -5.30
C SER A 9 -3.31 3.28 -5.20
N GLY A 10 -3.19 4.54 -4.84
CA GLY A 10 -4.30 5.50 -4.70
C GLY A 10 -4.35 6.52 -5.83
N PRO A 11 -5.08 7.64 -5.60
CA PRO A 11 -5.20 8.73 -6.56
C PRO A 11 -3.96 9.65 -6.63
N ALA A 12 -2.97 9.44 -5.79
CA ALA A 12 -1.76 10.24 -5.71
C ALA A 12 -0.51 9.41 -6.05
N THR A 13 0.53 10.06 -6.54
CA THR A 13 1.89 9.53 -6.60
C THR A 13 2.62 10.04 -5.38
N SER A 14 3.10 9.14 -4.53
CA SER A 14 3.75 9.47 -3.28
C SER A 14 5.12 8.80 -3.18
N VAL A 15 6.11 9.55 -2.71
CA VAL A 15 7.46 9.04 -2.41
C VAL A 15 7.86 9.51 -1.02
N GLY A 16 8.35 8.59 -0.21
CA GLY A 16 8.81 8.88 1.14
C GLY A 16 10.12 8.18 1.46
N PHE A 17 10.83 8.70 2.43
CA PHE A 17 12.07 8.13 2.95
C PHE A 17 11.94 7.93 4.46
N ALA A 18 12.60 6.91 4.97
CA ALA A 18 12.79 6.70 6.41
C ALA A 18 13.98 5.76 6.66
N ASP A 19 14.41 5.71 7.90
CA ASP A 19 15.33 4.71 8.43
C ASP A 19 14.84 4.22 9.81
N PRO A 20 15.49 3.24 10.47
CA PRO A 20 15.04 2.75 11.78
C PRO A 20 15.08 3.79 12.91
N HIS A 21 15.65 4.97 12.68
CA HIS A 21 15.75 6.05 13.67
C HIS A 21 14.64 7.09 13.53
N GLY A 22 13.91 7.11 12.39
CA GLY A 22 12.79 8.01 12.22
C GLY A 22 12.28 8.16 10.79
N LEU A 23 11.20 8.94 10.70
CA LEU A 23 10.56 9.30 9.44
C LEU A 23 11.37 10.39 8.74
N GLY A 24 11.48 10.27 7.44
CA GLY A 24 12.12 11.24 6.56
C GLY A 24 11.10 12.04 5.73
N PRO A 25 11.56 12.75 4.70
CA PRO A 25 10.72 13.57 3.86
C PRO A 25 9.73 12.76 3.03
N VAL A 26 8.59 13.40 2.74
CA VAL A 26 7.52 12.90 1.86
C VAL A 26 7.23 13.93 0.79
N VAL A 27 7.07 13.47 -0.44
CA VAL A 27 6.52 14.27 -1.55
C VAL A 27 5.35 13.52 -2.15
N THR A 28 4.21 14.21 -2.26
CA THR A 28 2.97 13.68 -2.82
C THR A 28 2.44 14.63 -3.88
N VAL A 29 2.00 14.08 -5.00
CA VAL A 29 1.31 14.79 -6.08
C VAL A 29 0.02 14.06 -6.42
N ASP A 30 -1.11 14.76 -6.30
CA ASP A 30 -2.42 14.23 -6.68
C ASP A 30 -2.58 14.14 -8.19
N GLY A 31 -3.27 13.10 -8.67
CA GLY A 31 -3.57 12.92 -10.10
C GLY A 31 -3.51 11.48 -10.56
N ALA A 32 -4.54 10.69 -10.26
CA ALA A 32 -4.63 9.24 -10.51
C ALA A 32 -4.35 8.77 -11.96
N ARG A 33 -4.37 9.66 -12.95
CA ARG A 33 -4.10 9.32 -14.36
C ARG A 33 -2.72 9.77 -14.84
N ARG A 34 -1.96 10.42 -13.96
CA ARG A 34 -0.68 11.06 -14.30
C ARG A 34 0.52 10.43 -13.62
N HIS A 35 0.36 9.27 -12.99
CA HIS A 35 1.45 8.62 -12.26
C HIS A 35 2.74 8.52 -13.09
N ALA A 36 2.63 8.05 -14.35
CA ALA A 36 3.78 7.90 -15.24
C ALA A 36 4.41 9.24 -15.68
N GLU A 37 3.64 10.33 -15.63
CA GLU A 37 4.11 11.66 -16.05
C GLU A 37 4.84 12.41 -14.93
N VAL A 38 4.54 12.08 -13.66
CA VAL A 38 5.01 12.85 -12.50
C VAL A 38 5.95 12.09 -11.57
N ILE A 39 6.07 10.76 -11.73
CA ILE A 39 6.78 9.92 -10.78
C ILE A 39 8.26 10.24 -10.66
N ASP A 40 8.91 10.60 -11.76
CA ASP A 40 10.31 11.00 -11.81
C ASP A 40 10.55 12.32 -11.08
N GLU A 41 9.67 13.32 -11.28
CA GLU A 41 9.73 14.60 -10.59
C GLU A 41 9.48 14.43 -9.09
N VAL A 42 8.42 13.69 -8.72
CA VAL A 42 8.09 13.42 -7.30
C VAL A 42 9.25 12.73 -6.61
N PHE A 43 9.86 11.75 -7.27
CA PHE A 43 11.02 11.04 -6.76
C PHE A 43 12.25 11.97 -6.61
N ALA A 44 12.58 12.76 -7.64
CA ALA A 44 13.73 13.67 -7.59
C ALA A 44 13.60 14.71 -6.46
N ARG A 45 12.39 15.23 -6.25
CA ARG A 45 12.10 16.17 -5.14
C ARG A 45 12.25 15.50 -3.77
N ALA A 46 11.73 14.28 -3.61
CA ALA A 46 11.84 13.52 -2.37
C ALA A 46 13.29 13.14 -2.07
N LEU A 47 14.04 12.69 -3.07
CA LEU A 47 15.46 12.38 -2.95
C LEU A 47 16.29 13.62 -2.55
N SER A 48 16.05 14.75 -3.19
CA SER A 48 16.71 16.01 -2.84
C SER A 48 16.42 16.42 -1.39
N ALA A 49 15.17 16.28 -0.94
CA ALA A 49 14.78 16.55 0.44
C ALA A 49 15.41 15.55 1.43
N ALA A 50 15.73 14.33 0.98
CA ALA A 50 16.41 13.30 1.75
C ALA A 50 17.94 13.36 1.64
N SER A 51 18.53 14.56 1.45
CA SER A 51 19.98 14.81 1.29
C SER A 51 20.61 14.29 -0.02
N GLY A 52 19.84 13.87 -1.00
CA GLY A 52 20.34 13.47 -2.33
C GLY A 52 21.07 12.13 -2.39
N GLU A 53 21.22 11.43 -1.27
CA GLU A 53 21.90 10.14 -1.24
C GLU A 53 20.96 8.99 -1.60
N ALA A 54 21.45 8.01 -2.37
CA ALA A 54 20.71 6.81 -2.72
C ALA A 54 20.22 6.04 -1.49
N PRO A 55 18.99 5.50 -1.48
CA PRO A 55 18.54 4.60 -0.44
C PRO A 55 19.29 3.26 -0.49
N GLN A 56 19.28 2.54 0.62
CA GLN A 56 19.86 1.21 0.76
C GLN A 56 18.85 0.09 0.45
N ALA A 57 17.58 0.44 0.33
CA ALA A 57 16.52 -0.44 -0.15
C ALA A 57 15.36 0.39 -0.73
N VAL A 58 14.57 -0.23 -1.60
CA VAL A 58 13.34 0.34 -2.15
C VAL A 58 12.15 -0.49 -1.68
N CYS A 59 11.12 0.18 -1.18
CA CYS A 59 9.81 -0.42 -0.90
C CYS A 59 8.80 0.12 -1.92
N VAL A 60 7.93 -0.72 -2.45
CA VAL A 60 6.86 -0.30 -3.37
C VAL A 60 5.51 -0.67 -2.80
N GLY A 61 4.54 0.25 -2.86
CA GLY A 61 3.15 -0.07 -2.62
C GLY A 61 2.64 -1.02 -3.71
N VAL A 62 2.29 -2.25 -3.32
CA VAL A 62 1.80 -3.26 -4.28
C VAL A 62 0.28 -3.23 -4.45
N GLY A 63 -0.41 -2.38 -3.73
CA GLY A 63 -1.86 -2.24 -3.75
C GLY A 63 -2.54 -2.92 -2.54
N PRO A 64 -3.86 -3.15 -2.62
CA PRO A 64 -4.69 -3.10 -3.82
C PRO A 64 -4.89 -1.69 -4.37
N GLY A 65 -5.21 -1.60 -5.67
CA GLY A 65 -5.39 -0.31 -6.35
C GLY A 65 -5.63 -0.44 -7.85
N PRO A 66 -5.80 0.68 -8.57
CA PRO A 66 -6.00 0.69 -10.01
C PRO A 66 -4.84 0.03 -10.76
N TYR A 67 -5.17 -0.82 -11.72
CA TYR A 67 -4.23 -1.64 -12.48
C TYR A 67 -3.04 -0.86 -13.08
N SER A 68 -3.33 0.25 -13.77
CA SER A 68 -2.30 1.07 -14.42
C SER A 68 -1.39 1.77 -13.40
N GLY A 69 -1.96 2.32 -12.32
CA GLY A 69 -1.22 2.98 -11.27
C GLY A 69 -0.20 2.06 -10.62
N LEU A 70 -0.66 0.89 -10.15
CA LEU A 70 0.22 -0.10 -9.50
C LEU A 70 1.42 -0.48 -10.36
N ARG A 71 1.21 -0.66 -11.67
CA ARG A 71 2.30 -1.02 -12.60
C ARG A 71 3.36 0.06 -12.70
N VAL A 72 2.96 1.33 -12.70
CA VAL A 72 3.88 2.47 -12.77
C VAL A 72 4.79 2.48 -11.54
N GLY A 73 4.22 2.46 -10.34
CA GLY A 73 5.01 2.51 -9.10
C GLY A 73 5.94 1.32 -8.94
N VAL A 74 5.42 0.10 -9.17
CA VAL A 74 6.22 -1.12 -9.06
C VAL A 74 7.35 -1.15 -10.09
N ALA A 75 7.06 -0.83 -11.37
CA ALA A 75 8.08 -0.82 -12.42
C ALA A 75 9.17 0.22 -12.14
N PHE A 76 8.78 1.42 -11.71
CA PHE A 76 9.70 2.49 -11.37
C PHE A 76 10.60 2.08 -10.19
N GLY A 77 10.02 1.57 -9.09
CA GLY A 77 10.79 1.13 -7.92
C GLY A 77 11.73 -0.03 -8.20
N VAL A 78 11.31 -1.01 -9.01
CA VAL A 78 12.18 -2.11 -9.47
C VAL A 78 13.32 -1.57 -10.34
N GLY A 79 13.04 -0.60 -11.22
CA GLY A 79 14.05 0.05 -12.04
C GLY A 79 15.10 0.78 -11.20
N LEU A 80 14.67 1.56 -10.22
CA LEU A 80 15.57 2.27 -9.28
C LEU A 80 16.44 1.30 -8.48
N ALA A 81 15.82 0.26 -7.91
CA ALA A 81 16.54 -0.73 -7.12
C ALA A 81 17.64 -1.44 -7.94
N ARG A 82 17.35 -1.73 -9.21
CA ARG A 82 18.34 -2.28 -10.14
C ARG A 82 19.46 -1.29 -10.46
N ALA A 83 19.11 -0.03 -10.70
CA ALA A 83 20.09 1.02 -11.00
C ALA A 83 21.06 1.26 -9.84
N TRP A 84 20.59 1.14 -8.62
CA TRP A 84 21.40 1.33 -7.41
C TRP A 84 21.96 0.06 -6.80
N LEU A 85 21.63 -1.11 -7.38
CA LEU A 85 22.04 -2.43 -6.86
C LEU A 85 21.61 -2.67 -5.41
N VAL A 86 20.39 -2.24 -5.07
CA VAL A 86 19.79 -2.40 -3.73
C VAL A 86 18.58 -3.34 -3.78
N PRO A 87 18.21 -3.96 -2.65
CA PRO A 87 17.02 -4.80 -2.58
C PRO A 87 15.74 -4.00 -2.83
N VAL A 88 14.74 -4.66 -3.41
CA VAL A 88 13.39 -4.14 -3.59
C VAL A 88 12.37 -5.08 -2.97
N VAL A 89 11.44 -4.51 -2.20
CA VAL A 89 10.35 -5.22 -1.52
C VAL A 89 9.02 -4.55 -1.80
N GLY A 90 7.91 -5.27 -1.63
CA GLY A 90 6.56 -4.74 -1.71
C GLY A 90 5.91 -4.61 -0.34
N MET A 91 4.89 -3.76 -0.23
CA MET A 91 4.03 -3.66 0.94
C MET A 91 2.57 -3.48 0.50
N CYS A 92 1.65 -4.21 1.13
CA CYS A 92 0.22 -4.01 0.89
C CYS A 92 -0.20 -2.63 1.43
N SER A 93 -0.86 -1.85 0.60
CA SER A 93 -1.23 -0.47 0.94
C SER A 93 -2.27 -0.40 2.07
N LEU A 94 -3.17 -1.38 2.16
CA LEU A 94 -4.13 -1.47 3.28
C LEU A 94 -3.44 -1.85 4.59
N ASP A 95 -2.45 -2.75 4.54
CA ASP A 95 -1.66 -3.13 5.73
C ASP A 95 -0.86 -1.95 6.28
N ALA A 96 -0.32 -1.11 5.38
CA ALA A 96 0.39 0.09 5.79
C ALA A 96 -0.50 1.05 6.59
N ILE A 97 -1.75 1.23 6.15
CA ILE A 97 -2.75 2.04 6.87
C ILE A 97 -3.11 1.41 8.20
N ALA A 98 -3.37 0.09 8.23
CA ALA A 98 -3.73 -0.61 9.45
C ALA A 98 -2.64 -0.55 10.51
N TRP A 99 -1.38 -0.71 10.09
CA TRP A 99 -0.24 -0.60 10.99
C TRP A 99 -0.09 0.83 11.55
N GLU A 100 -0.29 1.86 10.73
CA GLU A 100 -0.28 3.25 11.18
C GLU A 100 -1.33 3.51 12.27
N ILE A 101 -2.54 2.98 12.09
CA ILE A 101 -3.63 3.10 13.07
C ILE A 101 -3.27 2.39 14.37
N ALA A 102 -2.77 1.15 14.29
CA ALA A 102 -2.39 0.37 15.45
C ALA A 102 -1.27 1.05 16.26
N GLU A 103 -0.28 1.63 15.58
CA GLU A 103 0.84 2.33 16.23
C GLU A 103 0.40 3.59 17.00
N VAL A 104 -0.56 4.34 16.45
CA VAL A 104 -1.12 5.54 17.12
C VAL A 104 -2.00 5.15 18.31
N SER A 105 -2.61 3.97 18.29
CA SER A 105 -3.53 3.49 19.31
C SER A 105 -2.82 2.87 20.54
N VAL A 106 -1.50 2.59 20.44
CA VAL A 106 -0.72 2.05 21.58
C VAL A 106 -0.30 3.19 22.50
N PRO A 107 -0.68 3.18 23.83
CA PRO A 107 -0.22 4.18 24.79
C PRO A 107 1.29 4.07 25.01
N GLY A 108 2.06 5.01 24.45
CA GLY A 108 3.53 5.06 24.58
C GLY A 108 4.29 5.49 23.32
N GLY A 109 3.64 5.57 22.15
CA GLY A 109 4.19 6.15 20.93
C GLY A 109 4.39 7.66 21.08
N SER A 110 5.51 8.18 20.63
CA SER A 110 5.98 9.56 20.78
C SER A 110 4.90 10.60 20.51
N LYS A 111 4.73 11.52 21.49
CA LYS A 111 3.84 12.68 21.40
C LYS A 111 4.22 13.57 20.22
N GLY A 112 3.36 13.64 19.23
CA GLY A 112 3.28 14.70 18.25
C GLY A 112 1.88 15.28 18.27
N ASP A 113 1.77 16.46 18.87
CA ASP A 113 0.73 17.49 18.82
C ASP A 113 -0.76 17.08 18.89
N ASP A 114 -1.38 17.57 19.95
CA ASP A 114 -2.80 17.49 20.27
C ASP A 114 -3.70 18.00 19.15
N ARG A 115 -4.53 17.11 18.56
CA ARG A 115 -5.87 17.48 18.08
C ARG A 115 -6.86 16.43 18.55
N ASP A 116 -7.72 16.90 19.42
CA ASP A 116 -8.89 16.32 20.05
C ASP A 116 -9.72 15.44 19.09
N ALA A 117 -9.54 14.13 19.14
CA ALA A 117 -10.46 13.14 18.61
C ALA A 117 -10.90 12.27 19.79
N GLY A 118 -12.17 12.37 20.15
CA GLY A 118 -12.85 11.83 21.32
C GLY A 118 -12.28 10.49 21.83
N ARG A 119 -11.56 10.57 22.91
CA ARG A 119 -11.14 9.44 23.72
C ARG A 119 -12.33 8.93 24.53
N ASP A 120 -13.10 8.02 23.95
CA ASP A 120 -13.86 7.09 24.78
C ASP A 120 -12.89 6.00 25.25
N GLY A 121 -12.55 6.04 26.52
CA GLY A 121 -11.57 5.18 27.17
C GLY A 121 -12.04 3.73 27.34
N ASN A 122 -12.47 3.06 26.27
CA ASN A 122 -12.83 1.65 26.27
C ASN A 122 -11.86 0.88 25.35
N SER A 123 -10.66 0.59 25.85
CA SER A 123 -9.72 -0.33 25.20
C SER A 123 -10.20 -1.77 25.40
N ASP A 124 -11.12 -2.18 24.52
CA ASP A 124 -11.52 -3.59 24.39
C ASP A 124 -10.44 -4.31 23.58
N PRO A 125 -9.75 -5.32 24.15
CA PRO A 125 -8.67 -6.02 23.45
C PRO A 125 -9.10 -6.81 22.22
N ASP A 126 -10.41 -7.00 21.99
CA ASP A 126 -10.96 -7.75 20.87
C ASP A 126 -11.48 -6.87 19.72
N ARG A 127 -11.21 -5.57 19.71
CA ARG A 127 -11.73 -4.66 18.67
C ARG A 127 -10.98 -4.80 17.35
N GLU A 128 -11.57 -5.56 16.44
CA GLU A 128 -11.19 -5.56 15.03
C GLU A 128 -11.64 -4.26 14.34
N PHE A 129 -10.99 -3.92 13.23
CA PHE A 129 -11.41 -2.84 12.35
C PHE A 129 -11.18 -3.20 10.88
N VAL A 130 -11.88 -2.50 10.00
CA VAL A 130 -11.75 -2.68 8.56
C VAL A 130 -11.09 -1.44 7.96
N VAL A 131 -10.11 -1.63 7.10
CA VAL A 131 -9.55 -0.58 6.25
C VAL A 131 -10.13 -0.75 4.85
N THR A 132 -10.64 0.35 4.27
CA THR A 132 -11.19 0.36 2.92
C THR A 132 -10.48 1.36 2.02
N ALA A 133 -10.49 1.07 0.71
CA ALA A 133 -10.04 1.99 -0.32
C ALA A 133 -10.97 1.91 -1.55
N ASP A 134 -11.15 3.02 -2.26
CA ASP A 134 -12.03 3.10 -3.41
C ASP A 134 -11.50 2.25 -4.59
N ALA A 135 -12.28 1.25 -5.01
CA ALA A 135 -11.98 0.40 -6.15
C ALA A 135 -12.64 0.87 -7.46
N LYS A 136 -13.31 2.05 -7.45
CA LYS A 136 -14.15 2.57 -8.54
C LYS A 136 -15.40 1.71 -8.82
N ARG A 137 -16.31 2.20 -9.66
CA ARG A 137 -17.53 1.45 -10.10
C ARG A 137 -18.39 0.93 -8.94
N GLN A 138 -18.50 1.71 -7.84
CA GLN A 138 -19.25 1.33 -6.64
C GLN A 138 -18.67 0.08 -5.94
N GLU A 139 -17.38 -0.18 -6.13
CA GLU A 139 -16.65 -1.22 -5.41
C GLU A 139 -15.64 -0.60 -4.44
N ILE A 140 -15.28 -1.37 -3.43
CA ILE A 140 -14.23 -1.06 -2.46
C ILE A 140 -13.25 -2.21 -2.34
N TYR A 141 -11.97 -1.87 -2.21
CA TYR A 141 -10.98 -2.78 -1.64
C TYR A 141 -11.09 -2.72 -0.14
N TRP A 142 -10.96 -3.83 0.54
CA TRP A 142 -11.01 -3.86 1.99
C TRP A 142 -10.20 -5.02 2.57
N ALA A 143 -9.79 -4.85 3.82
CA ALA A 143 -9.24 -5.91 4.65
C ALA A 143 -9.57 -5.62 6.12
N ARG A 144 -9.71 -6.68 6.92
CA ARG A 144 -10.01 -6.63 8.35
C ARG A 144 -8.76 -6.93 9.16
N TYR A 145 -8.62 -6.21 10.25
CA TYR A 145 -7.43 -6.22 11.10
C TYR A 145 -7.81 -6.32 12.57
N ASP A 146 -6.93 -6.92 13.36
CA ASP A 146 -6.97 -6.83 14.82
C ASP A 146 -6.42 -5.47 15.30
N GLN A 147 -6.46 -5.24 16.62
CA GLN A 147 -5.96 -4.00 17.22
C GLN A 147 -4.46 -3.76 17.02
N GLN A 148 -3.71 -4.81 16.82
CA GLN A 148 -2.27 -4.76 16.58
C GLN A 148 -1.93 -4.48 15.11
N GLY A 149 -2.97 -4.35 14.27
CA GLY A 149 -2.82 -4.16 12.83
C GLY A 149 -2.46 -5.43 12.08
N ASN A 150 -2.63 -6.60 12.69
CA ASN A 150 -2.47 -7.86 11.98
C ASN A 150 -3.73 -8.14 11.17
N ARG A 151 -3.52 -8.55 9.91
CA ARG A 151 -4.66 -8.85 9.04
C ARG A 151 -5.35 -10.14 9.44
N VAL A 152 -6.66 -10.05 9.64
CA VAL A 152 -7.54 -11.16 9.99
C VAL A 152 -8.22 -11.71 8.73
N GLU A 153 -8.55 -10.82 7.76
CA GLU A 153 -9.25 -11.19 6.54
C GLU A 153 -8.91 -10.25 5.38
N GLY A 154 -8.98 -10.74 4.14
CA GLY A 154 -8.68 -9.97 2.93
C GLY A 154 -7.19 -9.99 2.57
N PRO A 155 -6.71 -9.11 1.68
CA PRO A 155 -7.49 -8.07 1.00
C PRO A 155 -8.46 -8.61 -0.05
N GLN A 156 -9.62 -7.99 -0.15
CA GLN A 156 -10.71 -8.36 -1.07
C GLN A 156 -11.26 -7.14 -1.80
N VAL A 157 -12.08 -7.40 -2.83
CA VAL A 157 -12.91 -6.39 -3.50
C VAL A 157 -14.38 -6.79 -3.38
N THR A 158 -15.23 -5.82 -3.04
CA THR A 158 -16.67 -6.04 -2.85
C THR A 158 -17.43 -4.81 -3.36
N ARG A 159 -18.66 -4.99 -3.84
CA ARG A 159 -19.53 -3.85 -4.13
C ARG A 159 -19.82 -3.08 -2.84
N ARG A 160 -19.84 -1.76 -2.93
CA ARG A 160 -20.08 -0.90 -1.74
C ARG A 160 -21.42 -1.20 -1.08
N ASP A 161 -22.45 -1.51 -1.87
CA ASP A 161 -23.79 -1.83 -1.36
C ASP A 161 -23.88 -3.19 -0.68
N ASP A 162 -22.96 -4.12 -1.02
CA ASP A 162 -22.88 -5.47 -0.43
C ASP A 162 -21.93 -5.49 0.80
N ALA A 163 -21.20 -4.42 1.04
CA ALA A 163 -20.27 -4.29 2.16
C ALA A 163 -21.02 -4.01 3.46
N ASN A 164 -21.15 -5.02 4.30
CA ASN A 164 -21.80 -4.92 5.61
C ASN A 164 -20.82 -5.30 6.72
N PHE A 165 -20.04 -4.31 7.18
CA PHE A 165 -19.06 -4.50 8.24
C PHE A 165 -19.72 -4.21 9.60
N THR A 166 -19.59 -5.15 10.53
CA THR A 166 -20.10 -5.01 11.92
C THR A 166 -19.08 -4.36 12.86
N VAL A 167 -17.88 -4.08 12.36
CA VAL A 167 -16.77 -3.46 13.09
C VAL A 167 -16.45 -2.07 12.54
N PRO A 168 -15.75 -1.20 13.30
CA PRO A 168 -15.36 0.12 12.83
C PRO A 168 -14.65 0.07 11.47
N THR A 169 -15.03 0.99 10.58
CA THR A 169 -14.46 1.07 9.23
C THR A 169 -13.68 2.36 9.06
N ILE A 170 -12.44 2.23 8.60
CA ILE A 170 -11.54 3.32 8.24
C ILE A 170 -11.56 3.45 6.73
N ASP A 171 -12.16 4.52 6.23
CA ASP A 171 -12.28 4.80 4.79
C ASP A 171 -11.52 6.06 4.41
N GLY A 172 -11.02 6.10 3.17
CA GLY A 172 -10.41 7.29 2.58
C GLY A 172 -9.00 7.62 3.04
N MET A 173 -8.40 6.86 3.96
CA MET A 173 -6.98 7.01 4.29
C MET A 173 -6.10 6.62 3.11
N LYS A 174 -4.98 7.33 2.97
CA LYS A 174 -3.92 6.99 2.02
C LYS A 174 -2.73 6.47 2.83
N PRO A 175 -1.99 5.46 2.34
CA PRO A 175 -0.76 5.03 2.99
C PRO A 175 0.24 6.19 3.07
N ASP A 176 0.85 6.39 4.23
CA ASP A 176 1.95 7.33 4.37
C ASP A 176 3.26 6.66 3.88
N PRO A 177 3.90 7.16 2.81
CA PRO A 177 5.08 6.53 2.26
C PRO A 177 6.30 6.58 3.19
N ALA A 178 6.43 7.58 4.09
CA ALA A 178 7.51 7.59 5.08
C ALA A 178 7.28 6.52 6.15
N ARG A 179 6.05 6.30 6.59
CA ARG A 179 5.70 5.21 7.51
C ARG A 179 5.88 3.84 6.87
N MET A 180 5.52 3.68 5.60
CA MET A 180 5.83 2.47 4.84
C MET A 180 7.35 2.23 4.76
N ALA A 181 8.14 3.27 4.48
CA ALA A 181 9.60 3.18 4.45
C ALA A 181 10.18 2.81 5.83
N TYR A 182 9.66 3.41 6.89
CA TYR A 182 10.06 3.11 8.27
C TYR A 182 9.78 1.65 8.63
N ARG A 183 8.56 1.18 8.34
CA ARG A 183 8.20 -0.22 8.57
C ARG A 183 9.09 -1.18 7.80
N ALA A 184 9.32 -0.91 6.51
CA ALA A 184 10.22 -1.72 5.69
C ALA A 184 11.66 -1.71 6.24
N ALA A 185 12.15 -0.56 6.73
CA ALA A 185 13.48 -0.45 7.32
C ALA A 185 13.62 -1.30 8.59
N LEU A 186 12.59 -1.33 9.45
CA LEU A 186 12.57 -2.15 10.66
C LEU A 186 12.58 -3.65 10.32
N LEU A 187 11.71 -4.09 9.40
CA LEU A 187 11.60 -5.49 9.00
C LEU A 187 12.89 -5.98 8.34
N LEU A 188 13.44 -5.21 7.40
CA LEU A 188 14.73 -5.55 6.77
C LEU A 188 15.88 -5.57 7.76
N ALA A 189 15.88 -4.69 8.77
CA ALA A 189 16.90 -4.70 9.82
C ALA A 189 16.78 -5.92 10.74
N ALA A 190 15.55 -6.43 10.94
CA ALA A 190 15.29 -7.67 11.67
C ALA A 190 15.66 -8.95 10.87
N GLY A 191 15.97 -8.81 9.58
CA GLY A 191 16.28 -9.92 8.71
C GLY A 191 15.08 -10.51 7.97
N ASP A 192 13.93 -9.85 8.05
CA ASP A 192 12.72 -10.27 7.34
C ASP A 192 12.89 -10.04 5.83
N GLY A 193 12.68 -11.10 5.05
CA GLY A 193 12.69 -11.06 3.60
C GLY A 193 11.30 -10.94 2.99
N PRO A 194 11.20 -10.62 1.68
CA PRO A 194 9.92 -10.57 1.00
C PRO A 194 9.30 -11.96 0.87
N VAL A 195 8.02 -12.08 1.25
CA VAL A 195 7.22 -13.28 1.04
C VAL A 195 6.48 -13.22 -0.30
N PRO A 196 6.19 -14.35 -0.96
CA PRO A 196 5.38 -14.38 -2.17
C PRO A 196 3.99 -13.79 -1.91
N VAL A 197 3.44 -13.06 -2.89
CA VAL A 197 2.02 -12.67 -2.86
C VAL A 197 1.17 -13.93 -2.98
N PRO A 198 0.26 -14.20 -2.05
CA PRO A 198 -0.61 -15.37 -2.10
C PRO A 198 -1.45 -15.41 -3.38
N ARG A 199 -1.65 -16.60 -3.93
CA ARG A 199 -2.42 -16.76 -5.18
C ARG A 199 -3.90 -16.42 -5.00
N GLU A 200 -4.44 -16.65 -3.84
CA GLU A 200 -5.81 -16.35 -3.42
C GLU A 200 -6.10 -14.85 -3.38
N TRP A 201 -5.09 -14.02 -3.37
CA TRP A 201 -5.22 -12.55 -3.50
C TRP A 201 -5.34 -12.10 -4.96
N GLY A 202 -5.41 -13.01 -5.91
CA GLY A 202 -5.61 -12.70 -7.32
C GLY A 202 -7.09 -12.60 -7.71
N PRO A 203 -7.40 -12.15 -8.95
CA PRO A 203 -8.77 -11.97 -9.44
C PRO A 203 -9.58 -13.28 -9.56
N HIS A 204 -8.95 -14.40 -9.34
CA HIS A 204 -9.56 -15.73 -9.37
C HIS A 204 -9.49 -16.46 -8.03
N GLY A 205 -9.06 -15.78 -6.96
CA GLY A 205 -9.06 -16.34 -5.61
C GLY A 205 -10.46 -16.38 -5.04
N SER A 206 -10.90 -17.54 -4.58
CA SER A 206 -12.32 -17.84 -4.36
C SER A 206 -12.79 -17.78 -2.90
N ASP A 207 -11.91 -17.60 -1.90
CA ASP A 207 -12.36 -17.73 -0.50
C ASP A 207 -11.82 -16.73 0.53
N GLY A 208 -11.04 -15.73 0.06
CA GLY A 208 -10.63 -14.62 0.94
C GLY A 208 -9.78 -15.00 2.15
N SER A 209 -9.36 -16.25 2.26
CA SER A 209 -8.53 -16.68 3.37
C SER A 209 -7.09 -16.26 3.17
N ALA A 210 -6.74 -15.09 3.69
CA ALA A 210 -5.35 -14.59 3.75
C ALA A 210 -4.54 -15.31 4.84
N VAL A 211 -4.66 -16.62 4.94
CA VAL A 211 -3.98 -17.43 5.95
C VAL A 211 -2.48 -17.41 5.65
N GLY A 212 -1.70 -16.84 6.54
CA GLY A 212 -0.26 -17.03 6.59
C GLY A 212 0.63 -15.86 6.21
N VAL A 213 0.11 -14.71 5.77
CA VAL A 213 0.92 -13.50 5.56
C VAL A 213 0.65 -12.49 6.67
N PRO A 214 1.62 -12.19 7.55
CA PRO A 214 1.45 -11.19 8.59
C PRO A 214 1.11 -9.82 8.00
N ALA A 215 0.26 -9.06 8.67
CA ALA A 215 -0.02 -7.67 8.30
C ALA A 215 1.26 -6.85 8.31
N GLY A 216 1.43 -6.00 7.30
CA GLY A 216 2.63 -5.19 7.13
C GLY A 216 3.89 -6.00 6.80
N ALA A 217 3.77 -7.28 6.46
CA ALA A 217 4.90 -8.07 5.98
C ALA A 217 5.44 -7.54 4.66
N LEU A 218 6.74 -7.72 4.44
CA LEU A 218 7.36 -7.45 3.15
C LEU A 218 6.89 -8.48 2.13
N LEU A 219 6.48 -8.01 0.96
CA LEU A 219 5.99 -8.83 -0.14
C LEU A 219 6.98 -8.80 -1.31
N ALA A 220 6.86 -9.76 -2.23
CA ALA A 220 7.50 -9.64 -3.53
C ALA A 220 6.98 -8.37 -4.23
N PRO A 221 7.83 -7.60 -4.95
CA PRO A 221 7.47 -6.35 -5.60
C PRO A 221 6.65 -6.61 -6.88
N ARG A 222 5.43 -7.10 -6.70
CA ARG A 222 4.49 -7.43 -7.78
C ARG A 222 3.14 -6.80 -7.46
N PRO A 223 2.47 -6.17 -8.45
CA PRO A 223 1.16 -5.60 -8.24
C PRO A 223 0.13 -6.61 -7.74
N LEU A 224 -0.65 -6.21 -6.75
CA LEU A 224 -1.73 -6.98 -6.17
C LEU A 224 -3.03 -6.71 -6.94
N TYR A 225 -3.35 -7.56 -7.88
CA TYR A 225 -4.54 -7.42 -8.73
C TYR A 225 -5.70 -8.21 -8.15
N LEU A 226 -6.51 -7.59 -7.31
CA LEU A 226 -7.76 -8.18 -6.78
C LEU A 226 -8.90 -8.20 -7.81
N ARG A 227 -8.70 -7.53 -8.93
CA ARG A 227 -9.66 -7.41 -10.01
C ARG A 227 -8.98 -7.63 -11.36
N ALA A 228 -9.68 -8.31 -12.27
CA ALA A 228 -9.20 -8.45 -13.64
C ALA A 228 -9.11 -7.06 -14.33
N PRO A 229 -8.13 -6.84 -15.21
CA PRO A 229 -8.04 -5.60 -15.96
C PRO A 229 -9.26 -5.42 -16.87
N ASP A 230 -9.79 -4.20 -16.93
CA ASP A 230 -10.84 -3.83 -17.88
C ASP A 230 -10.26 -3.76 -19.30
N ILE A 231 -10.35 -4.84 -20.03
CA ILE A 231 -9.95 -4.88 -21.44
C ILE A 231 -11.18 -4.59 -22.29
N THR A 232 -11.30 -3.35 -22.78
CA THR A 232 -12.23 -3.02 -23.86
C THR A 232 -11.49 -3.28 -25.17
N LEU A 233 -11.85 -4.38 -25.86
CA LEU A 233 -11.33 -4.63 -27.20
C LEU A 233 -11.80 -3.50 -28.13
N SER A 234 -10.86 -2.85 -28.81
CA SER A 234 -11.20 -1.86 -29.83
C SER A 234 -11.95 -2.57 -30.97
N PRO A 235 -13.07 -2.03 -31.47
CA PRO A 235 -13.79 -2.61 -32.60
C PRO A 235 -12.95 -2.80 -33.89
N ARG A 236 -11.79 -2.17 -33.94
CA ARG A 236 -10.86 -2.27 -35.12
C ARG A 236 -10.03 -3.56 -35.16
N LEU A 237 -10.11 -4.42 -34.14
CA LEU A 237 -9.39 -5.69 -34.08
C LEU A 237 -10.29 -6.90 -34.29
N SER A 238 -11.54 -6.72 -34.73
CA SER A 238 -12.34 -7.84 -35.22
C SER A 238 -11.73 -8.29 -36.55
N PRO A 239 -11.28 -9.55 -36.73
CA PRO A 239 -10.85 -10.06 -38.01
C PRO A 239 -12.03 -9.94 -38.95
N GLY A 240 -11.84 -9.20 -40.07
CA GLY A 240 -12.86 -9.00 -41.07
C GLY A 240 -13.38 -10.34 -41.54
N GLY A 241 -14.69 -10.56 -41.44
CA GLY A 241 -15.36 -11.67 -42.06
C GLY A 241 -15.10 -11.64 -43.55
N SER A 242 -14.38 -12.62 -44.04
CA SER A 242 -14.27 -12.90 -45.49
C SER A 242 -15.62 -13.40 -45.97
N SER A 243 -16.25 -12.63 -46.84
CA SER A 243 -17.32 -13.06 -47.73
C SER A 243 -16.77 -13.96 -48.83
#